data_deb5e24d6f7c134c7aad2b05bb648e30
#
_entry.id   deb5e24d6f7c134c7aad2b05bb648e30
#
_cell.length_a   1.000
_cell.length_b   1.000
_cell.length_c   1.000
_cell.angle_alpha   90.00
_cell.angle_beta   90.00
_cell.angle_gamma   90.00
#
_symmetry.space_group_name_H-M   'P 1'
#
loop_
_entity.id
_entity.type
_entity.pdbx_description
1 polymer ?
#
loop_
_entity_poly.entity_id
_entity_poly.type
_entity_poly.pdbx_seq_one_letter_code
_entity_poly.pdbx_strand_id
1 'polypeptide(L)'
;LQINSSLFGETGQSSKLAAEFAASLAATTGARLVVRDLAHNPVPHLTAERFTAFATPVAERNLDQQRHVAESDALIEELRAADTVVLGLPMYNFGVPSTLKAYFDHLARAGVTFRYTAEGPVGLLGGKRAYVLATRGGRYAGTATDMQTAFVRQFLGFIGLRDVEFIYAEGLALGPE
;
A
#
# COMPACT_ATOMS: atom_id res chain seq x y z
N LEU A 1 2.94 -3.28 -10.20
CA LEU A 1 3.56 -2.37 -9.24
C LEU A 1 4.03 -3.17 -8.03
N GLN A 2 5.32 -3.12 -7.71
CA GLN A 2 5.90 -3.61 -6.47
C GLN A 2 6.02 -2.44 -5.48
N ILE A 3 5.56 -2.62 -4.24
CA ILE A 3 5.63 -1.63 -3.17
C ILE A 3 6.46 -2.23 -2.04
N ASN A 4 7.61 -1.63 -1.73
CA ASN A 4 8.45 -2.01 -0.60
C ASN A 4 8.17 -1.09 0.58
N SER A 5 7.75 -1.65 1.71
CA SER A 5 7.46 -0.86 2.92
C SER A 5 8.40 -1.14 4.10
N SER A 6 9.43 -1.96 3.89
CA SER A 6 10.45 -2.20 4.90
C SER A 6 11.26 -0.95 5.19
N LEU A 7 11.56 -0.69 6.48
CA LEU A 7 12.47 0.39 6.89
C LEU A 7 13.92 0.16 6.41
N PHE A 8 14.26 -1.09 6.06
CA PHE A 8 15.57 -1.47 5.56
C PHE A 8 15.67 -1.44 4.02
N GLY A 9 14.67 -0.83 3.34
CA GLY A 9 14.64 -0.75 1.88
C GLY A 9 14.76 -2.14 1.24
N GLU A 10 15.60 -2.25 0.21
CA GLU A 10 15.84 -3.49 -0.55
C GLU A 10 16.39 -4.65 0.29
N THR A 11 17.08 -4.36 1.40
CA THR A 11 17.68 -5.40 2.25
C THR A 11 16.69 -6.07 3.19
N GLY A 12 15.52 -5.49 3.36
CA GLY A 12 14.45 -6.06 4.20
C GLY A 12 13.90 -7.37 3.67
N GLN A 13 13.56 -8.31 4.56
CA GLN A 13 13.03 -9.63 4.17
C GLN A 13 11.79 -9.54 3.30
N SER A 14 10.84 -8.67 3.66
CA SER A 14 9.63 -8.47 2.86
C SER A 14 9.91 -7.89 1.47
N SER A 15 10.90 -7.00 1.36
CA SER A 15 11.30 -6.42 0.08
C SER A 15 11.96 -7.46 -0.82
N LYS A 16 12.82 -8.34 -0.27
CA LYS A 16 13.45 -9.46 -1.02
C LYS A 16 12.39 -10.41 -1.54
N LEU A 17 11.48 -10.88 -0.68
CA LEU A 17 10.40 -11.76 -1.10
C LEU A 17 9.49 -11.12 -2.15
N ALA A 18 9.15 -9.84 -1.97
CA ALA A 18 8.35 -9.11 -2.95
C ALA A 18 9.08 -8.97 -4.30
N ALA A 19 10.39 -8.73 -4.29
CA ALA A 19 11.18 -8.62 -5.50
C ALA A 19 11.26 -9.94 -6.27
N GLU A 20 11.54 -11.05 -5.57
CA GLU A 20 11.57 -12.39 -6.18
C GLU A 20 10.20 -12.77 -6.77
N PHE A 21 9.13 -12.55 -6.01
CA PHE A 21 7.77 -12.83 -6.46
C PHE A 21 7.38 -11.98 -7.66
N ALA A 22 7.62 -10.66 -7.60
CA ALA A 22 7.29 -9.74 -8.67
C ALA A 22 8.10 -10.00 -9.95
N ALA A 23 9.39 -10.34 -9.82
CA ALA A 23 10.24 -10.70 -10.96
C ALA A 23 9.75 -12.00 -11.64
N SER A 24 9.41 -13.03 -10.85
CA SER A 24 8.85 -14.28 -11.37
C SER A 24 7.51 -14.05 -12.09
N LEU A 25 6.63 -13.26 -11.51
CA LEU A 25 5.35 -12.92 -12.10
C LEU A 25 5.53 -12.13 -13.40
N ALA A 26 6.42 -11.15 -13.42
CA ALA A 26 6.71 -10.35 -14.61
C ALA A 26 7.30 -11.20 -15.74
N ALA A 27 8.22 -12.13 -15.41
CA ALA A 27 8.80 -13.05 -16.40
C ALA A 27 7.74 -13.98 -17.02
N THR A 28 6.75 -14.43 -16.23
CA THR A 28 5.69 -15.33 -16.69
C THR A 28 4.64 -14.60 -17.52
N THR A 29 4.33 -13.35 -17.19
CA THR A 29 3.24 -12.58 -17.81
C THR A 29 3.71 -11.61 -18.90
N GLY A 30 5.01 -11.34 -19.01
CA GLY A 30 5.57 -10.29 -19.87
C GLY A 30 5.29 -8.88 -19.35
N ALA A 31 4.85 -8.72 -18.09
CA ALA A 31 4.49 -7.43 -17.52
C ALA A 31 5.72 -6.58 -17.22
N ARG A 32 5.56 -5.25 -17.37
CA ARG A 32 6.57 -4.29 -16.93
C ARG A 32 6.52 -4.14 -15.41
N LEU A 33 7.66 -4.30 -14.75
CA LEU A 33 7.79 -4.07 -13.31
C LEU A 33 8.13 -2.61 -13.02
N VAL A 34 7.31 -2.01 -12.15
CA VAL A 34 7.56 -0.69 -11.55
C VAL A 34 7.73 -0.88 -10.04
N VAL A 35 8.75 -0.29 -9.45
CA VAL A 35 9.06 -0.44 -8.02
C VAL A 35 8.90 0.90 -7.30
N ARG A 36 8.12 0.91 -6.22
CA ARG A 36 7.99 1.99 -5.25
C ARG A 36 8.61 1.57 -3.92
N ASP A 37 9.74 2.18 -3.55
CA ASP A 37 10.38 1.95 -2.26
C ASP A 37 10.09 3.11 -1.31
N LEU A 38 9.34 2.82 -0.23
CA LEU A 38 8.90 3.82 0.74
C LEU A 38 9.98 4.20 1.77
N ALA A 39 11.10 3.46 1.82
CA ALA A 39 12.25 3.85 2.63
C ALA A 39 13.12 4.88 1.91
N HIS A 40 13.34 4.71 0.60
CA HIS A 40 14.11 5.65 -0.21
C HIS A 40 13.31 6.89 -0.63
N ASN A 41 12.02 6.71 -0.91
CA ASN A 41 11.11 7.77 -1.34
C ASN A 41 9.91 7.84 -0.39
N PRO A 42 10.10 8.28 0.86
CA PRO A 42 9.04 8.31 1.85
C PRO A 42 7.96 9.32 1.48
N VAL A 43 6.72 8.90 1.64
CA VAL A 43 5.57 9.79 1.51
C VAL A 43 5.43 10.55 2.83
N PRO A 44 5.28 11.88 2.82
CA PRO A 44 5.12 12.65 4.04
C PRO A 44 3.82 12.27 4.77
N HIS A 45 3.79 12.44 6.09
CA HIS A 45 2.56 12.23 6.85
C HIS A 45 1.44 13.13 6.36
N LEU A 46 0.21 12.64 6.43
CA LEU A 46 -0.97 13.44 6.14
C LEU A 46 -1.14 14.51 7.22
N THR A 47 -1.12 15.77 6.80
CA THR A 47 -1.35 16.94 7.66
C THR A 47 -2.71 17.56 7.37
N ALA A 48 -3.18 18.46 8.24
CA ALA A 48 -4.40 19.22 8.01
C ALA A 48 -4.36 20.03 6.70
N GLU A 49 -3.19 20.58 6.35
CA GLU A 49 -2.99 21.31 5.10
C GLU A 49 -3.18 20.41 3.87
N ARG A 50 -2.55 19.22 3.89
CA ARG A 50 -2.67 18.23 2.81
C ARG A 50 -4.10 17.73 2.68
N PHE A 51 -4.74 17.42 3.80
CA PHE A 51 -6.13 17.00 3.80
C PHE A 51 -7.07 18.09 3.26
N THR A 52 -6.87 19.34 3.67
CA THR A 52 -7.62 20.49 3.14
C THR A 52 -7.39 20.65 1.64
N ALA A 53 -6.14 20.52 1.16
CA ALA A 53 -5.83 20.59 -0.27
C ALA A 53 -6.61 19.54 -1.08
N PHE A 54 -6.75 18.33 -0.55
CA PHE A 54 -7.51 17.26 -1.19
C PHE A 54 -9.00 17.59 -1.32
N ALA A 55 -9.57 18.31 -0.35
CA ALA A 55 -10.97 18.71 -0.34
C ALA A 55 -11.25 20.00 -1.10
N THR A 56 -10.22 20.82 -1.39
CA THR A 56 -10.37 22.11 -2.08
C THR A 56 -10.68 21.91 -3.56
N PRO A 57 -11.70 22.57 -4.13
CA PRO A 57 -11.98 22.54 -5.57
C PRO A 57 -10.77 22.99 -6.39
N VAL A 58 -10.56 22.39 -7.57
CA VAL A 58 -9.38 22.63 -8.40
C VAL A 58 -9.15 24.13 -8.69
N ALA A 59 -10.23 24.87 -8.99
CA ALA A 59 -10.16 26.30 -9.33
C ALA A 59 -9.79 27.22 -8.15
N GLU A 60 -9.90 26.70 -6.90
CA GLU A 60 -9.67 27.47 -5.68
C GLU A 60 -8.31 27.14 -5.03
N ARG A 61 -7.58 26.15 -5.56
CA ARG A 61 -6.30 25.72 -4.98
C ARG A 61 -5.19 26.76 -5.20
N ASN A 62 -4.52 27.13 -4.11
CA ASN A 62 -3.27 27.86 -4.18
C ASN A 62 -2.12 26.93 -4.64
N LEU A 63 -0.92 27.50 -4.86
CA LEU A 63 0.24 26.74 -5.37
C LEU A 63 0.68 25.60 -4.46
N ASP A 64 0.61 25.77 -3.13
CA ASP A 64 0.98 24.73 -2.18
C ASP A 64 -0.04 23.57 -2.20
N GLN A 65 -1.32 23.89 -2.25
CA GLN A 65 -2.37 22.89 -2.39
C GLN A 65 -2.27 22.12 -3.72
N GLN A 66 -1.93 22.81 -4.82
CA GLN A 66 -1.71 22.15 -6.11
C GLN A 66 -0.54 21.16 -6.02
N ARG A 67 0.58 21.50 -5.35
CA ARG A 67 1.70 20.59 -5.12
C ARG A 67 1.29 19.37 -4.29
N HIS A 68 0.59 19.58 -3.17
CA HIS A 68 0.14 18.48 -2.31
C HIS A 68 -0.79 17.52 -3.04
N VAL A 69 -1.67 18.04 -3.87
CA VAL A 69 -2.56 17.21 -4.69
C VAL A 69 -1.77 16.46 -5.76
N ALA A 70 -0.85 17.12 -6.46
CA ALA A 70 -0.04 16.49 -7.49
C ALA A 70 0.83 15.34 -6.95
N GLU A 71 1.38 15.46 -5.72
CA GLU A 71 2.10 14.37 -5.05
C GLU A 71 1.20 13.15 -4.83
N SER A 72 -0.02 13.36 -4.32
CA SER A 72 -0.99 12.28 -4.14
C SER A 72 -1.46 11.69 -5.48
N ASP A 73 -1.74 12.54 -6.46
CA ASP A 73 -2.17 12.10 -7.79
C ASP A 73 -1.14 11.20 -8.45
N ALA A 74 0.16 11.52 -8.34
CA ALA A 74 1.24 10.68 -8.87
C ALA A 74 1.24 9.26 -8.26
N LEU A 75 1.03 9.14 -6.94
CA LEU A 75 0.93 7.85 -6.26
C LEU A 75 -0.31 7.06 -6.72
N ILE A 76 -1.43 7.73 -6.89
CA ILE A 76 -2.68 7.13 -7.35
C ILE A 76 -2.54 6.66 -8.81
N GLU A 77 -1.91 7.45 -9.68
CA GLU A 77 -1.70 7.05 -11.07
C GLU A 77 -0.77 5.85 -11.23
N GLU A 78 0.29 5.74 -10.41
CA GLU A 78 1.11 4.52 -10.38
C GLU A 78 0.26 3.28 -10.04
N LEU A 79 -0.58 3.39 -9.02
CA LEU A 79 -1.47 2.31 -8.63
C LEU A 79 -2.55 2.04 -9.70
N ARG A 80 -3.09 3.10 -10.31
CA ARG A 80 -4.11 2.99 -11.36
C ARG A 80 -3.58 2.30 -12.61
N ALA A 81 -2.33 2.59 -12.98
CA ALA A 81 -1.67 2.00 -14.14
C ALA A 81 -1.26 0.52 -13.96
N ALA A 82 -1.29 0.01 -12.74
CA ALA A 82 -0.92 -1.37 -12.45
C ALA A 82 -2.12 -2.31 -12.57
N ASP A 83 -1.95 -3.45 -13.22
CA ASP A 83 -2.92 -4.56 -13.20
C ASP A 83 -2.76 -5.41 -11.94
N THR A 84 -1.53 -5.54 -11.49
CA THR A 84 -1.17 -6.32 -10.30
C THR A 84 -0.30 -5.51 -9.35
N VAL A 85 -0.60 -5.62 -8.06
CA VAL A 85 0.17 -5.02 -6.96
C VAL A 85 0.85 -6.11 -6.16
N VAL A 86 2.15 -5.96 -5.90
CA VAL A 86 2.92 -6.83 -5.00
C VAL A 86 3.42 -5.97 -3.84
N LEU A 87 2.90 -6.19 -2.64
CA LEU A 87 3.23 -5.42 -1.44
C LEU A 87 4.14 -6.24 -0.52
N GLY A 88 5.38 -5.80 -0.35
CA GLY A 88 6.27 -6.28 0.71
C GLY A 88 5.90 -5.63 2.04
N LEU A 89 5.40 -6.44 2.99
CA LEU A 89 4.77 -5.98 4.22
C LEU A 89 5.44 -6.60 5.46
N PRO A 90 6.41 -5.93 6.09
CA PRO A 90 6.89 -6.35 7.40
C PRO A 90 5.92 -5.93 8.51
N MET A 91 5.91 -6.68 9.61
CA MET A 91 5.19 -6.29 10.82
C MET A 91 6.13 -5.56 11.77
N TYR A 92 5.77 -4.32 12.13
CA TYR A 92 6.43 -3.56 13.19
C TYR A 92 5.41 -3.22 14.27
N ASN A 93 5.67 -3.67 15.51
CA ASN A 93 4.80 -3.41 16.66
C ASN A 93 3.32 -3.76 16.36
N PHE A 94 3.07 -4.96 15.82
CA PHE A 94 1.76 -5.51 15.45
C PHE A 94 1.03 -4.77 14.30
N GLY A 95 1.63 -3.73 13.73
CA GLY A 95 1.03 -2.90 12.70
C GLY A 95 1.82 -2.87 11.40
N VAL A 96 1.34 -2.03 10.49
CA VAL A 96 2.05 -1.69 9.26
C VAL A 96 3.15 -0.66 9.54
N PRO A 97 4.22 -0.61 8.74
CA PRO A 97 5.19 0.48 8.81
C PRO A 97 4.50 1.85 8.69
N SER A 98 4.96 2.84 9.45
CA SER A 98 4.40 4.20 9.40
C SER A 98 4.51 4.84 8.01
N THR A 99 5.55 4.49 7.25
CA THR A 99 5.72 4.89 5.86
C THR A 99 4.63 4.33 4.95
N LEU A 100 4.19 3.08 5.17
CA LEU A 100 3.07 2.50 4.44
C LEU A 100 1.74 3.14 4.83
N LYS A 101 1.56 3.45 6.13
CA LYS A 101 0.36 4.18 6.58
C LYS A 101 0.26 5.54 5.92
N ALA A 102 1.38 6.30 5.85
CA ALA A 102 1.43 7.59 5.17
C ALA A 102 1.10 7.45 3.66
N TYR A 103 1.64 6.44 2.99
CA TYR A 103 1.31 6.14 1.59
C TYR A 103 -0.19 5.86 1.42
N PHE A 104 -0.79 5.02 2.27
CA PHE A 104 -2.22 4.73 2.24
C PHE A 104 -3.09 5.97 2.45
N ASP A 105 -2.69 6.86 3.36
CA ASP A 105 -3.40 8.10 3.62
C ASP A 105 -3.45 9.03 2.40
N HIS A 106 -2.40 9.01 1.57
CA HIS A 106 -2.36 9.77 0.32
C HIS A 106 -3.14 9.11 -0.82
N LEU A 107 -3.39 7.81 -0.75
CA LEU A 107 -4.24 7.11 -1.72
C LEU A 107 -5.73 7.29 -1.43
N ALA A 108 -6.12 7.50 -0.17
CA ALA A 108 -7.52 7.60 0.23
C ALA A 108 -8.12 8.97 -0.11
N ARG A 109 -8.57 9.13 -1.36
CA ARG A 109 -9.10 10.37 -1.90
C ARG A 109 -10.57 10.21 -2.31
N ALA A 110 -11.47 10.93 -1.63
CA ALA A 110 -12.89 10.98 -1.97
C ALA A 110 -13.11 11.53 -3.38
N GLY A 111 -13.92 10.86 -4.19
CA GLY A 111 -14.16 11.19 -5.59
C GLY A 111 -13.05 10.75 -6.55
N VAL A 112 -11.92 10.23 -6.05
CA VAL A 112 -10.76 9.81 -6.87
C VAL A 112 -10.50 8.30 -6.77
N THR A 113 -10.36 7.78 -5.54
CA THR A 113 -10.09 6.36 -5.28
C THR A 113 -11.24 5.64 -4.58
N PHE A 114 -12.14 6.39 -3.99
CA PHE A 114 -13.41 5.90 -3.46
C PHE A 114 -14.49 6.99 -3.53
N ARG A 115 -15.74 6.60 -3.38
CA ARG A 115 -16.87 7.55 -3.24
C ARG A 115 -17.87 7.03 -2.22
N TYR A 116 -18.57 7.92 -1.56
CA TYR A 116 -19.69 7.57 -0.70
C TYR A 116 -20.96 7.36 -1.52
N THR A 117 -21.75 6.35 -1.15
CA THR A 117 -23.09 6.08 -1.69
C THR A 117 -24.07 5.89 -0.53
N ALA A 118 -25.34 5.77 -0.83
CA ALA A 118 -26.38 5.49 0.18
C ALA A 118 -26.14 4.14 0.91
N GLU A 119 -25.52 3.17 0.22
CA GLU A 119 -25.19 1.84 0.74
C GLU A 119 -23.81 1.78 1.40
N GLY A 120 -23.05 2.89 1.44
CA GLY A 120 -21.72 2.97 2.00
C GLY A 120 -20.63 3.34 0.97
N PRO A 121 -19.36 3.27 1.35
CA PRO A 121 -18.25 3.63 0.47
C PRO A 121 -18.04 2.58 -0.62
N VAL A 122 -17.76 3.05 -1.84
CA VAL A 122 -17.43 2.24 -3.01
C VAL A 122 -16.04 2.63 -3.51
N GLY A 123 -15.12 1.65 -3.60
CA GLY A 123 -13.79 1.84 -4.14
C GLY A 123 -13.80 1.94 -5.67
N LEU A 124 -12.92 2.77 -6.20
CA LEU A 124 -12.86 3.12 -7.63
C LEU A 124 -11.65 2.53 -8.36
N LEU A 125 -10.77 1.80 -7.66
CA LEU A 125 -9.56 1.17 -8.23
C LEU A 125 -9.73 -0.35 -8.43
N GLY A 126 -10.92 -0.80 -8.76
CA GLY A 126 -11.23 -2.22 -8.96
C GLY A 126 -10.54 -2.83 -10.20
N GLY A 127 -10.72 -4.17 -10.35
CA GLY A 127 -10.17 -4.92 -11.49
C GLY A 127 -8.69 -5.26 -11.36
N LYS A 128 -8.10 -5.08 -10.17
CA LYS A 128 -6.69 -5.35 -9.87
C LYS A 128 -6.55 -6.50 -8.89
N ARG A 129 -5.44 -7.24 -9.01
CA ARG A 129 -5.05 -8.27 -8.05
C ARG A 129 -3.91 -7.78 -7.17
N ALA A 130 -3.97 -8.07 -5.88
CA ALA A 130 -2.92 -7.73 -4.92
C ALA A 130 -2.37 -8.98 -4.24
N TYR A 131 -1.04 -9.09 -4.21
CA TYR A 131 -0.29 -10.07 -3.42
C TYR A 131 0.43 -9.35 -2.29
N VAL A 132 0.22 -9.79 -1.07
CA VAL A 132 0.82 -9.19 0.13
C VAL A 132 1.80 -10.19 0.73
N LEU A 133 3.09 -9.92 0.60
CA LEU A 133 4.19 -10.74 1.14
C LEU A 133 4.46 -10.26 2.57
N ALA A 134 3.77 -10.90 3.54
CA ALA A 134 3.79 -10.49 4.94
C ALA A 134 4.90 -11.21 5.71
N THR A 135 5.90 -10.46 6.19
CA THR A 135 7.01 -11.00 6.99
C THR A 135 6.88 -10.62 8.46
N ARG A 136 7.09 -11.60 9.36
CA ARG A 136 6.85 -11.43 10.80
C ARG A 136 7.87 -12.17 11.62
N GLY A 137 8.35 -11.54 12.70
CA GLY A 137 9.26 -12.18 13.65
C GLY A 137 8.65 -13.35 14.41
N GLY A 138 7.40 -13.19 14.85
CA GLY A 138 6.58 -14.24 15.50
C GLY A 138 5.60 -14.89 14.54
N ARG A 139 4.65 -15.66 15.08
CA ARG A 139 3.56 -16.34 14.35
C ARG A 139 2.22 -15.71 14.75
N TYR A 140 1.58 -14.99 13.84
CA TYR A 140 0.37 -14.20 14.10
C TYR A 140 -0.79 -14.53 13.16
N ALA A 141 -0.54 -15.10 11.98
CA ALA A 141 -1.55 -15.34 10.97
C ALA A 141 -2.71 -16.18 11.53
N GLY A 142 -3.93 -15.67 11.39
CA GLY A 142 -5.14 -16.33 11.90
C GLY A 142 -5.37 -16.21 13.41
N THR A 143 -4.54 -15.48 14.15
CA THR A 143 -4.74 -15.23 15.58
C THR A 143 -5.45 -13.89 15.82
N ALA A 144 -6.00 -13.70 17.03
CA ALA A 144 -6.63 -12.44 17.43
C ALA A 144 -5.63 -11.26 17.51
N THR A 145 -4.33 -11.52 17.54
CA THR A 145 -3.28 -10.52 17.57
C THR A 145 -2.81 -10.09 16.16
N ASP A 146 -3.34 -10.70 15.10
CA ASP A 146 -3.08 -10.27 13.71
C ASP A 146 -3.93 -9.07 13.32
N MET A 147 -3.57 -7.92 13.83
CA MET A 147 -4.23 -6.65 13.48
C MET A 147 -3.83 -6.15 12.08
N GLN A 148 -2.67 -6.56 11.59
CA GLN A 148 -2.09 -6.07 10.34
C GLN A 148 -2.86 -6.57 9.11
N THR A 149 -3.17 -7.87 9.04
CA THR A 149 -3.91 -8.47 7.92
C THR A 149 -5.28 -7.83 7.77
N ALA A 150 -6.03 -7.68 8.87
CA ALA A 150 -7.35 -7.07 8.87
C ALA A 150 -7.30 -5.62 8.37
N PHE A 151 -6.35 -4.82 8.87
CA PHE A 151 -6.17 -3.43 8.46
C PHE A 151 -5.87 -3.30 6.96
N VAL A 152 -4.89 -4.05 6.45
CA VAL A 152 -4.48 -3.96 5.04
C VAL A 152 -5.60 -4.43 4.12
N ARG A 153 -6.28 -5.52 4.45
CA ARG A 153 -7.42 -6.02 3.68
C ARG A 153 -8.56 -5.01 3.63
N GLN A 154 -8.88 -4.40 4.78
CA GLN A 154 -9.91 -3.37 4.87
C GLN A 154 -9.56 -2.16 4.02
N PHE A 155 -8.32 -1.67 4.10
CA PHE A 155 -7.88 -0.50 3.34
C PHE A 155 -7.90 -0.76 1.83
N LEU A 156 -7.30 -1.86 1.37
CA LEU A 156 -7.27 -2.22 -0.05
C LEU A 156 -8.69 -2.40 -0.61
N GLY A 157 -9.57 -3.07 0.14
CA GLY A 157 -10.99 -3.21 -0.22
C GLY A 157 -11.73 -1.89 -0.29
N PHE A 158 -11.41 -0.95 0.61
CA PHE A 158 -12.00 0.39 0.64
C PHE A 158 -11.72 1.20 -0.63
N ILE A 159 -10.51 1.11 -1.17
CA ILE A 159 -10.16 1.77 -2.45
C ILE A 159 -10.51 0.93 -3.69
N GLY A 160 -10.99 -0.32 -3.51
CA GLY A 160 -11.50 -1.16 -4.60
C GLY A 160 -10.69 -2.40 -4.94
N LEU A 161 -9.52 -2.62 -4.33
CA LEU A 161 -8.73 -3.83 -4.52
C LEU A 161 -9.29 -4.95 -3.61
N ARG A 162 -10.15 -5.81 -4.15
CA ARG A 162 -10.84 -6.87 -3.40
C ARG A 162 -10.22 -8.25 -3.59
N ASP A 163 -9.54 -8.49 -4.73
CA ASP A 163 -8.78 -9.72 -4.96
C ASP A 163 -7.40 -9.59 -4.31
N VAL A 164 -7.33 -9.94 -3.02
CA VAL A 164 -6.12 -9.78 -2.19
C VAL A 164 -5.72 -11.12 -1.59
N GLU A 165 -4.53 -11.60 -1.96
CA GLU A 165 -3.90 -12.80 -1.45
C GLU A 165 -2.76 -12.44 -0.50
N PHE A 166 -2.77 -13.02 0.70
CA PHE A 166 -1.68 -12.87 1.68
C PHE A 166 -0.81 -14.11 1.67
N ILE A 167 0.50 -13.89 1.53
CA ILE A 167 1.55 -14.92 1.60
C ILE A 167 2.38 -14.58 2.83
N TYR A 168 2.43 -15.50 3.81
CA TYR A 168 3.07 -15.27 5.10
C TYR A 168 4.42 -15.95 5.20
N ALA A 169 5.42 -15.20 5.64
CA ALA A 169 6.70 -15.70 6.13
C ALA A 169 6.82 -15.31 7.61
N GLU A 170 6.53 -16.25 8.50
CA GLU A 170 6.42 -16.03 9.95
C GLU A 170 7.52 -16.78 10.73
N GLY A 171 7.73 -16.39 11.99
CA GLY A 171 8.72 -17.00 12.84
C GLY A 171 10.17 -16.59 12.52
N LEU A 172 10.36 -15.53 11.76
CA LEU A 172 11.70 -15.13 11.28
C LEU A 172 12.67 -14.66 12.39
N ALA A 173 12.16 -14.36 13.58
CA ALA A 173 12.96 -14.03 14.76
C ALA A 173 12.99 -15.17 15.80
N LEU A 174 12.28 -16.27 15.55
CA LEU A 174 12.35 -17.46 16.39
C LEU A 174 13.63 -18.23 16.02
N GLY A 175 14.36 -18.69 17.04
CA GLY A 175 15.52 -19.55 16.83
C GLY A 175 15.13 -20.87 16.16
N PRO A 176 16.13 -21.66 15.72
CA PRO A 176 15.87 -23.02 15.24
C PRO A 176 15.23 -23.83 16.37
N GLU A 177 14.12 -24.52 16.05
CA GLU A 177 13.52 -25.53 16.93
C GLU A 177 14.38 -26.78 17.02
#